data_7a0375ea4e69ad7fc57804c609accf66
#
_entry.id   7a0375ea4e69ad7fc57804c609accf66
#
_cell.length_a   1.000
_cell.length_b   1.000
_cell.length_c   1.000
_cell.angle_alpha   90.00
_cell.angle_beta   90.00
_cell.angle_gamma   90.00
#
_symmetry.space_group_name_H-M   'P 1'
#
loop_
_entity.id
_entity.type
_entity.pdbx_description
1 polymer ?
#
loop_
_entity_poly.entity_id
_entity_poly.type
_entity_poly.pdbx_seq_one_letter_code
_entity_poly.pdbx_strand_id
1 'polypeptide(L)'
;QKVTQAVITVPAYFSDSQRQATKDAGKIAGLEVLRIINEPTAAALAYGMDKEQDQKILIYDLGGGTFDVSILDIGDGVFEVLATNGNTHLGGDDFDQKIIDYLVSEFKKSDGIDLSTDKMAMQRLKEAAEKAKKDLSGVGQTNINLPFITADSTGPKHLDVTLTRSKFEEEIKDLVDATAGPVN
;
A
#
# COMPACT_ATOMS: atom_id res chain seq x y z
N GLN A 1 12.41 23.72 -8.85
CA GLN A 1 13.51 23.25 -9.71
C GLN A 1 12.95 22.27 -10.74
N LYS A 2 13.51 22.30 -11.97
CA LYS A 2 13.15 21.32 -13.01
C LYS A 2 13.94 20.04 -12.74
N VAL A 3 13.24 18.94 -12.52
CA VAL A 3 13.85 17.60 -12.40
C VAL A 3 14.14 17.08 -13.81
N THR A 4 15.39 16.69 -14.09
CA THR A 4 15.84 16.23 -15.40
C THR A 4 16.49 14.84 -15.37
N GLN A 5 16.86 14.36 -14.19
CA GLN A 5 17.52 13.06 -14.00
C GLN A 5 16.80 12.22 -12.95
N ALA A 6 16.84 10.90 -13.10
CA ALA A 6 16.25 9.98 -12.16
C ALA A 6 17.04 8.67 -12.03
N VAL A 7 17.06 8.11 -10.83
CA VAL A 7 17.26 6.68 -10.57
C VAL A 7 15.88 6.09 -10.29
N ILE A 8 15.52 5.01 -10.97
CA ILE A 8 14.20 4.39 -10.87
C ILE A 8 14.36 2.98 -10.29
N THR A 9 13.51 2.67 -9.33
CA THR A 9 13.48 1.34 -8.70
C THR A 9 12.48 0.43 -9.40
N VAL A 10 12.76 -0.88 -9.37
CA VAL A 10 11.89 -1.93 -9.88
C VAL A 10 11.93 -3.13 -8.93
N PRO A 11 10.87 -3.95 -8.87
CA PRO A 11 10.91 -5.22 -8.13
C PRO A 11 12.10 -6.09 -8.56
N ALA A 12 12.67 -6.84 -7.62
CA ALA A 12 13.86 -7.67 -7.88
C ALA A 12 13.61 -8.76 -8.93
N TYR A 13 12.36 -9.23 -9.04
CA TYR A 13 11.95 -10.27 -10.02
C TYR A 13 11.67 -9.74 -11.44
N PHE A 14 11.72 -8.43 -11.68
CA PHE A 14 11.50 -7.88 -13.03
C PHE A 14 12.52 -8.46 -14.02
N SER A 15 12.01 -8.92 -15.16
CA SER A 15 12.81 -9.34 -16.30
C SER A 15 13.52 -8.15 -16.97
N ASP A 16 14.52 -8.42 -17.78
CA ASP A 16 15.25 -7.38 -18.53
C ASP A 16 14.30 -6.54 -19.41
N SER A 17 13.29 -7.17 -20.03
CA SER A 17 12.29 -6.46 -20.82
C SER A 17 11.44 -5.49 -20.00
N GLN A 18 11.04 -5.88 -18.78
CA GLN A 18 10.30 -5.00 -17.85
C GLN A 18 11.18 -3.85 -17.34
N ARG A 19 12.44 -4.12 -17.03
CA ARG A 19 13.44 -3.09 -16.67
C ARG A 19 13.65 -2.10 -17.80
N GLN A 20 13.77 -2.59 -19.06
CA GLN A 20 13.92 -1.73 -20.22
C GLN A 20 12.66 -0.89 -20.45
N ALA A 21 11.46 -1.46 -20.33
CA ALA A 21 10.19 -0.74 -20.46
C ALA A 21 10.08 0.38 -19.41
N THR A 22 10.49 0.13 -18.15
CA THR A 22 10.54 1.15 -17.11
C THR A 22 11.51 2.27 -17.45
N LYS A 23 12.68 1.93 -17.96
CA LYS A 23 13.68 2.92 -18.42
C LYS A 23 13.15 3.78 -19.56
N ASP A 24 12.46 3.17 -20.51
CA ASP A 24 11.89 3.88 -21.66
C ASP A 24 10.70 4.77 -21.23
N ALA A 25 9.88 4.33 -20.29
CA ALA A 25 8.84 5.18 -19.69
C ALA A 25 9.43 6.44 -19.03
N GLY A 26 10.54 6.31 -18.31
CA GLY A 26 11.25 7.45 -17.73
C GLY A 26 11.75 8.43 -18.82
N LYS A 27 12.29 7.93 -19.93
CA LYS A 27 12.71 8.76 -21.08
C LYS A 27 11.52 9.45 -21.74
N ILE A 28 10.40 8.75 -21.93
CA ILE A 28 9.16 9.31 -22.50
C ILE A 28 8.65 10.46 -21.62
N ALA A 29 8.79 10.32 -20.29
CA ALA A 29 8.47 11.39 -19.33
C ALA A 29 9.48 12.58 -19.36
N GLY A 30 10.51 12.53 -20.22
CA GLY A 30 11.51 13.58 -20.38
C GLY A 30 12.65 13.54 -19.35
N LEU A 31 12.87 12.39 -18.72
CA LEU A 31 13.94 12.18 -17.75
C LEU A 31 15.14 11.46 -18.36
N GLU A 32 16.33 11.88 -17.97
CA GLU A 32 17.54 11.07 -18.13
C GLU A 32 17.57 10.01 -17.04
N VAL A 33 17.31 8.73 -17.39
CA VAL A 33 17.35 7.62 -16.45
C VAL A 33 18.80 7.16 -16.27
N LEU A 34 19.38 7.57 -15.13
CA LEU A 34 20.78 7.27 -14.79
C LEU A 34 20.99 5.78 -14.51
N ARG A 35 20.05 5.18 -13.77
CA ARG A 35 20.12 3.76 -13.37
C ARG A 35 18.74 3.20 -13.06
N ILE A 36 18.57 1.90 -13.29
CA ILE A 36 17.50 1.07 -12.73
C ILE A 36 18.11 0.21 -11.64
N ILE A 37 17.52 0.20 -10.44
CA ILE A 37 17.98 -0.60 -9.30
C ILE A 37 16.82 -1.42 -8.70
N ASN A 38 17.15 -2.49 -7.99
CA ASN A 38 16.13 -3.29 -7.30
C ASN A 38 15.57 -2.54 -6.09
N GLU A 39 14.25 -2.58 -5.90
CA GLU A 39 13.56 -1.97 -4.76
C GLU A 39 14.14 -2.41 -3.40
N PRO A 40 14.35 -3.72 -3.13
CA PRO A 40 14.94 -4.13 -1.88
C PRO A 40 16.38 -3.60 -1.68
N THR A 41 17.17 -3.48 -2.74
CA THR A 41 18.50 -2.84 -2.65
C THR A 41 18.39 -1.36 -2.30
N ALA A 42 17.45 -0.65 -2.91
CA ALA A 42 17.21 0.77 -2.60
C ALA A 42 16.74 0.96 -1.15
N ALA A 43 15.88 0.08 -0.65
CA ALA A 43 15.41 0.09 0.73
C ALA A 43 16.56 -0.13 1.72
N ALA A 44 17.42 -1.12 1.47
CA ALA A 44 18.61 -1.38 2.28
C ALA A 44 19.57 -0.18 2.31
N LEU A 45 19.84 0.42 1.16
CA LEU A 45 20.69 1.63 1.05
C LEU A 45 20.09 2.82 1.81
N ALA A 46 18.77 3.05 1.67
CA ALA A 46 18.08 4.13 2.36
C ALA A 46 18.11 3.96 3.89
N TYR A 47 18.11 2.73 4.38
CA TYR A 47 18.24 2.42 5.80
C TYR A 47 19.68 2.54 6.31
N GLY A 48 20.68 2.68 5.42
CA GLY A 48 22.10 2.85 5.77
C GLY A 48 22.88 1.55 5.91
N MET A 49 22.37 0.45 5.35
CA MET A 49 23.01 -0.88 5.40
C MET A 49 24.32 -0.96 4.61
N ASP A 50 24.63 0.00 3.75
CA ASP A 50 25.89 0.11 3.03
C ASP A 50 27.12 0.33 3.94
N LYS A 51 26.87 0.69 5.19
CA LYS A 51 27.91 1.03 6.21
C LYS A 51 28.14 -0.07 7.24
N GLU A 52 27.34 -1.13 7.18
CA GLU A 52 27.39 -2.23 8.13
C GLU A 52 28.38 -3.30 7.67
N GLN A 53 28.69 -4.21 8.59
CA GLN A 53 29.50 -5.42 8.31
C GLN A 53 28.70 -6.38 7.41
N ASP A 54 29.40 -7.37 6.83
CA ASP A 54 28.78 -8.44 6.04
C ASP A 54 27.60 -9.07 6.78
N GLN A 55 26.44 -9.07 6.16
CA GLN A 55 25.21 -9.53 6.80
C GLN A 55 24.16 -9.99 5.79
N LYS A 56 23.26 -10.85 6.26
CA LYS A 56 22.03 -11.21 5.54
C LYS A 56 20.86 -10.48 6.17
N ILE A 57 20.07 -9.85 5.33
CA ILE A 57 18.88 -9.12 5.76
C ILE A 57 17.64 -9.61 5.00
N LEU A 58 16.51 -9.50 5.65
CA LEU A 58 15.19 -9.68 5.02
C LEU A 58 14.54 -8.32 4.88
N ILE A 59 14.11 -8.01 3.65
CA ILE A 59 13.28 -6.84 3.34
C ILE A 59 11.85 -7.32 3.19
N TYR A 60 10.96 -6.73 3.98
CA TYR A 60 9.52 -6.96 3.96
C TYR A 60 8.86 -5.68 3.47
N ASP A 61 8.42 -5.67 2.22
CA ASP A 61 7.86 -4.50 1.54
C ASP A 61 6.37 -4.74 1.28
N LEU A 62 5.52 -4.14 2.12
CA LEU A 62 4.08 -4.14 1.97
C LEU A 62 3.64 -2.79 1.42
N GLY A 63 3.58 -2.70 0.10
CA GLY A 63 3.22 -1.50 -0.64
C GLY A 63 1.71 -1.24 -0.70
N GLY A 64 1.30 -0.35 -1.60
CA GLY A 64 -0.12 -0.02 -1.81
C GLY A 64 -0.91 -1.14 -2.47
N GLY A 65 -0.33 -1.85 -3.44
CA GLY A 65 -1.00 -2.90 -4.21
C GLY A 65 -0.28 -4.23 -4.25
N THR A 66 0.99 -4.29 -3.81
CA THR A 66 1.82 -5.50 -3.81
C THR A 66 2.50 -5.70 -2.47
N PHE A 67 2.77 -6.95 -2.15
CA PHE A 67 3.62 -7.39 -1.06
C PHE A 67 4.83 -8.12 -1.63
N ASP A 68 6.02 -7.67 -1.28
CA ASP A 68 7.29 -8.25 -1.70
C ASP A 68 8.18 -8.54 -0.49
N VAL A 69 8.77 -9.73 -0.48
CA VAL A 69 9.76 -10.13 0.51
C VAL A 69 11.02 -10.58 -0.20
N SER A 70 12.19 -10.08 0.24
CA SER A 70 13.47 -10.39 -0.37
C SER A 70 14.53 -10.66 0.70
N ILE A 71 15.39 -11.62 0.43
CA ILE A 71 16.59 -11.89 1.25
C ILE A 71 17.78 -11.36 0.47
N LEU A 72 18.53 -10.47 1.10
CA LEU A 72 19.77 -9.89 0.54
C LEU A 72 20.98 -10.36 1.35
N ASP A 73 22.05 -10.65 0.63
CA ASP A 73 23.41 -10.74 1.18
C ASP A 73 24.14 -9.43 0.90
N ILE A 74 24.72 -8.86 1.95
CA ILE A 74 25.47 -7.60 1.87
C ILE A 74 26.89 -7.92 2.30
N GLY A 75 27.85 -7.70 1.41
CA GLY A 75 29.26 -7.90 1.69
C GLY A 75 30.13 -7.06 0.77
N ASP A 76 31.21 -6.50 1.28
CA ASP A 76 32.19 -5.68 0.53
C ASP A 76 31.54 -4.55 -0.29
N GLY A 77 30.41 -3.98 0.17
CA GLY A 77 29.66 -2.95 -0.54
C GLY A 77 28.82 -3.46 -1.72
N VAL A 78 28.70 -4.78 -1.87
CA VAL A 78 27.87 -5.45 -2.87
C VAL A 78 26.56 -5.92 -2.24
N PHE A 79 25.45 -5.73 -2.96
CA PHE A 79 24.12 -6.19 -2.58
C PHE A 79 23.70 -7.30 -3.53
N GLU A 80 23.59 -8.52 -3.04
CA GLU A 80 23.12 -9.68 -3.80
C GLU A 80 21.73 -10.08 -3.32
N VAL A 81 20.76 -10.18 -4.24
CA VAL A 81 19.42 -10.71 -3.93
C VAL A 81 19.47 -12.22 -4.02
N LEU A 82 19.40 -12.89 -2.86
CA LEU A 82 19.46 -14.36 -2.78
C LEU A 82 18.13 -15.02 -3.11
N ALA A 83 17.02 -14.42 -2.68
CA ALA A 83 15.68 -14.93 -2.90
C ALA A 83 14.68 -13.78 -2.87
N THR A 84 13.57 -13.95 -3.60
CA THR A 84 12.42 -13.05 -3.57
C THR A 84 11.13 -13.86 -3.72
N ASN A 85 10.10 -13.44 -3.02
CA ASN A 85 8.74 -13.97 -3.08
C ASN A 85 7.74 -12.85 -2.80
N GLY A 86 6.43 -13.09 -2.89
CA GLY A 86 5.45 -12.05 -2.59
C GLY A 86 4.05 -12.38 -3.06
N ASN A 87 3.20 -11.34 -3.07
CA ASN A 87 1.85 -11.39 -3.60
C ASN A 87 1.56 -10.09 -4.36
N THR A 88 1.34 -10.19 -5.66
CA THR A 88 1.08 -9.06 -6.56
C THR A 88 -0.33 -8.46 -6.41
N HIS A 89 -1.16 -9.00 -5.53
CA HIS A 89 -2.53 -8.58 -5.26
C HIS A 89 -2.78 -8.48 -3.74
N LEU A 90 -1.82 -7.93 -3.02
CA LEU A 90 -1.92 -7.71 -1.58
C LEU A 90 -1.18 -6.43 -1.20
N GLY A 91 -1.92 -5.44 -0.70
CA GLY A 91 -1.33 -4.17 -0.29
C GLY A 91 -2.29 -3.28 0.48
N GLY A 92 -1.88 -2.04 0.70
CA GLY A 92 -2.65 -1.05 1.46
C GLY A 92 -4.03 -0.75 0.88
N ASP A 93 -4.21 -0.91 -0.43
CA ASP A 93 -5.51 -0.74 -1.10
C ASP A 93 -6.52 -1.81 -0.66
N ASP A 94 -6.07 -3.03 -0.40
CA ASP A 94 -6.93 -4.11 0.13
C ASP A 94 -7.35 -3.81 1.57
N PHE A 95 -6.47 -3.21 2.36
CA PHE A 95 -6.79 -2.76 3.72
C PHE A 95 -7.82 -1.63 3.71
N ASP A 96 -7.69 -0.69 2.77
CA ASP A 96 -8.70 0.36 2.55
C ASP A 96 -10.04 -0.24 2.16
N GLN A 97 -10.06 -1.25 1.29
CA GLN A 97 -11.27 -1.93 0.87
C GLN A 97 -12.00 -2.60 2.04
N LYS A 98 -11.28 -3.21 2.99
CA LYS A 98 -11.87 -3.76 4.22
C LYS A 98 -12.60 -2.69 5.04
N ILE A 99 -12.00 -1.51 5.18
CA ILE A 99 -12.65 -0.37 5.87
C ILE A 99 -13.89 0.08 5.10
N ILE A 100 -13.82 0.18 3.77
CA ILE A 100 -14.96 0.57 2.93
C ILE A 100 -16.12 -0.41 3.12
N ASP A 101 -15.83 -1.71 3.05
CA ASP A 101 -16.84 -2.77 3.19
C ASP A 101 -17.49 -2.72 4.58
N TYR A 102 -16.70 -2.48 5.61
CA TYR A 102 -17.19 -2.27 6.98
C TYR A 102 -18.13 -1.05 7.05
N LEU A 103 -17.73 0.11 6.50
CA LEU A 103 -18.55 1.32 6.51
C LEU A 103 -19.86 1.16 5.73
N VAL A 104 -19.81 0.52 4.57
CA VAL A 104 -21.00 0.22 3.75
C VAL A 104 -21.96 -0.69 4.53
N SER A 105 -21.41 -1.71 5.21
CA SER A 105 -22.19 -2.64 6.04
C SER A 105 -22.86 -1.92 7.21
N GLU A 106 -22.13 -1.08 7.94
CA GLU A 106 -22.67 -0.32 9.07
C GLU A 106 -23.76 0.67 8.62
N PHE A 107 -23.52 1.38 7.52
CA PHE A 107 -24.51 2.31 6.98
C PHE A 107 -25.79 1.60 6.50
N LYS A 108 -25.62 0.43 5.90
CA LYS A 108 -26.77 -0.40 5.48
C LYS A 108 -27.57 -0.90 6.68
N LYS A 109 -26.93 -1.21 7.81
CA LYS A 109 -27.60 -1.61 9.06
C LYS A 109 -28.37 -0.45 9.68
N SER A 110 -27.80 0.76 9.70
CA SER A 110 -28.38 1.94 10.36
C SER A 110 -29.49 2.59 9.53
N ASP A 111 -29.25 2.81 8.24
CA ASP A 111 -30.10 3.59 7.35
C ASP A 111 -30.84 2.76 6.28
N GLY A 112 -30.53 1.48 6.15
CA GLY A 112 -31.14 0.58 5.17
C GLY A 112 -30.69 0.81 3.73
N ILE A 113 -29.69 1.68 3.50
CA ILE A 113 -29.22 2.08 2.17
C ILE A 113 -27.88 1.43 1.86
N ASP A 114 -27.75 0.88 0.65
CA ASP A 114 -26.51 0.29 0.16
C ASP A 114 -25.72 1.35 -0.64
N LEU A 115 -24.64 1.84 -0.06
CA LEU A 115 -23.78 2.85 -0.69
C LEU A 115 -22.92 2.32 -1.84
N SER A 116 -22.77 1.00 -1.97
CA SER A 116 -21.89 0.38 -2.99
C SER A 116 -22.29 0.71 -4.43
N THR A 117 -23.53 1.08 -4.65
CA THR A 117 -24.06 1.46 -5.98
C THR A 117 -23.89 2.95 -6.32
N ASP A 118 -23.55 3.79 -5.33
CA ASP A 118 -23.34 5.22 -5.50
C ASP A 118 -21.85 5.53 -5.70
N LYS A 119 -21.47 5.85 -6.92
CA LYS A 119 -20.06 6.14 -7.29
C LYS A 119 -19.46 7.32 -6.52
N MET A 120 -20.26 8.34 -6.22
CA MET A 120 -19.77 9.51 -5.49
C MET A 120 -19.56 9.16 -4.01
N ALA A 121 -20.49 8.40 -3.41
CA ALA A 121 -20.34 7.90 -2.07
C ALA A 121 -19.10 7.00 -1.96
N MET A 122 -18.93 6.07 -2.88
CA MET A 122 -17.77 5.16 -2.90
C MET A 122 -16.44 5.91 -3.02
N GLN A 123 -16.35 6.96 -3.82
CA GLN A 123 -15.14 7.78 -3.91
C GLN A 123 -14.81 8.45 -2.57
N ARG A 124 -15.81 9.03 -1.90
CA ARG A 124 -15.66 9.66 -0.59
C ARG A 124 -15.30 8.63 0.50
N LEU A 125 -15.88 7.44 0.44
CA LEU A 125 -15.55 6.33 1.34
C LEU A 125 -14.09 5.89 1.15
N LYS A 126 -13.61 5.80 -0.09
CA LYS A 126 -12.20 5.44 -0.38
C LYS A 126 -11.22 6.43 0.25
N GLU A 127 -11.43 7.72 0.06
CA GLU A 127 -10.58 8.77 0.64
C GLU A 127 -10.61 8.75 2.17
N ALA A 128 -11.79 8.55 2.75
CA ALA A 128 -11.96 8.48 4.20
C ALA A 128 -11.35 7.20 4.81
N ALA A 129 -11.45 6.06 4.13
CA ALA A 129 -10.87 4.79 4.54
C ALA A 129 -9.33 4.86 4.55
N GLU A 130 -8.72 5.38 3.49
CA GLU A 130 -7.26 5.56 3.43
C GLU A 130 -6.77 6.49 4.56
N LYS A 131 -7.49 7.59 4.79
CA LYS A 131 -7.17 8.50 5.89
C LYS A 131 -7.29 7.80 7.23
N ALA A 132 -8.39 7.09 7.49
CA ALA A 132 -8.62 6.36 8.75
C ALA A 132 -7.53 5.30 8.99
N LYS A 133 -7.14 4.53 7.97
CA LYS A 133 -6.03 3.58 8.03
C LYS A 133 -4.74 4.26 8.49
N LYS A 134 -4.40 5.40 7.89
CA LYS A 134 -3.21 6.18 8.26
C LYS A 134 -3.29 6.71 9.68
N ASP A 135 -4.43 7.29 10.08
CA ASP A 135 -4.65 7.82 11.42
C ASP A 135 -4.49 6.72 12.50
N LEU A 136 -5.05 5.52 12.25
CA LEU A 136 -4.99 4.38 13.15
C LEU A 136 -3.58 3.83 13.37
N SER A 137 -2.61 4.19 12.56
CA SER A 137 -1.20 3.90 12.83
C SER A 137 -0.68 4.65 14.07
N GLY A 138 -1.24 5.84 14.37
CA GLY A 138 -0.81 6.70 15.48
C GLY A 138 -1.78 6.75 16.67
N VAL A 139 -3.08 6.46 16.44
CA VAL A 139 -4.12 6.59 17.49
C VAL A 139 -4.91 5.29 17.68
N GLY A 140 -5.56 5.15 18.84
CA GLY A 140 -6.36 3.97 19.16
C GLY A 140 -7.74 3.93 18.50
N GLN A 141 -8.25 5.08 18.06
CA GLN A 141 -9.51 5.20 17.33
C GLN A 141 -9.53 6.47 16.49
N THR A 142 -10.33 6.47 15.43
CA THR A 142 -10.59 7.65 14.59
C THR A 142 -12.07 7.75 14.26
N ASN A 143 -12.56 8.97 14.04
CA ASN A 143 -13.93 9.22 13.63
C ASN A 143 -13.97 9.48 12.13
N ILE A 144 -14.84 8.75 11.42
CA ILE A 144 -15.11 8.88 10.00
C ILE A 144 -16.47 9.57 9.85
N ASN A 145 -16.45 10.86 9.52
CA ASN A 145 -17.63 11.68 9.36
C ASN A 145 -17.75 12.16 7.91
N LEU A 146 -18.78 11.68 7.21
CA LEU A 146 -19.10 12.03 5.83
C LEU A 146 -20.50 12.59 5.74
N PRO A 147 -20.67 13.90 5.95
CA PRO A 147 -21.99 14.54 5.86
C PRO A 147 -22.48 14.49 4.40
N PHE A 148 -23.81 14.36 4.23
CA PHE A 148 -24.46 14.29 2.93
C PHE A 148 -23.87 13.22 2.03
N ILE A 149 -23.66 11.99 2.59
CA ILE A 149 -23.07 10.87 1.85
C ILE A 149 -24.04 10.39 0.75
N THR A 150 -25.32 10.42 1.01
CA THR A 150 -26.41 10.11 0.08
C THR A 150 -27.70 10.79 0.52
N ALA A 151 -28.81 10.55 -0.20
CA ALA A 151 -30.13 11.02 0.17
C ALA A 151 -31.21 10.00 -0.24
N ASP A 152 -32.32 9.98 0.49
CA ASP A 152 -33.52 9.23 0.17
C ASP A 152 -34.77 10.13 0.21
N SER A 153 -35.95 9.52 0.16
CA SER A 153 -37.25 10.25 0.22
C SER A 153 -37.47 11.02 1.53
N THR A 154 -36.70 10.72 2.60
CA THR A 154 -36.78 11.40 3.91
C THR A 154 -35.78 12.55 4.02
N GLY A 155 -34.85 12.68 3.06
CA GLY A 155 -33.86 13.76 3.02
C GLY A 155 -32.43 13.27 2.96
N PRO A 156 -31.48 14.17 3.23
CA PRO A 156 -30.06 13.84 3.20
C PRO A 156 -29.67 12.90 4.35
N LYS A 157 -28.72 12.00 4.06
CA LYS A 157 -28.15 11.04 5.00
C LYS A 157 -26.68 11.32 5.25
N HIS A 158 -26.23 11.02 6.45
CA HIS A 158 -24.88 11.29 6.91
C HIS A 158 -24.27 10.00 7.49
N LEU A 159 -23.02 9.73 7.15
CA LEU A 159 -22.26 8.65 7.77
C LEU A 159 -21.40 9.25 8.88
N ASP A 160 -21.54 8.71 10.08
CA ASP A 160 -20.71 9.06 11.25
C ASP A 160 -20.39 7.78 12.03
N VAL A 161 -19.15 7.28 11.86
CA VAL A 161 -18.70 6.00 12.42
C VAL A 161 -17.37 6.20 13.13
N THR A 162 -17.27 5.74 14.36
CA THR A 162 -15.98 5.65 15.06
C THR A 162 -15.38 4.26 14.81
N LEU A 163 -14.21 4.24 14.15
CA LEU A 163 -13.44 3.03 13.92
C LEU A 163 -12.30 2.93 14.93
N THR A 164 -12.24 1.83 15.67
CA THR A 164 -11.14 1.54 16.58
C THR A 164 -10.03 0.77 15.86
N ARG A 165 -8.78 0.91 16.35
CA ARG A 165 -7.64 0.11 15.86
C ARG A 165 -7.92 -1.38 15.98
N SER A 166 -8.45 -1.84 17.12
CA SER A 166 -8.76 -3.27 17.32
C SER A 166 -9.77 -3.79 16.31
N LYS A 167 -10.79 -2.98 15.96
CA LYS A 167 -11.75 -3.38 14.92
C LYS A 167 -11.10 -3.42 13.55
N PHE A 168 -10.27 -2.44 13.22
CA PHE A 168 -9.51 -2.44 11.97
C PHE A 168 -8.59 -3.68 11.87
N GLU A 169 -7.83 -3.99 12.92
CA GLU A 169 -6.95 -5.15 12.98
C GLU A 169 -7.72 -6.48 12.82
N GLU A 170 -8.94 -6.57 13.37
CA GLU A 170 -9.83 -7.72 13.16
C GLU A 170 -10.21 -7.88 11.68
N GLU A 171 -10.61 -6.77 11.04
CA GLU A 171 -11.06 -6.78 9.62
C GLU A 171 -9.93 -7.14 8.64
N ILE A 172 -8.68 -6.76 8.94
CA ILE A 172 -7.53 -7.01 8.06
C ILE A 172 -6.73 -8.27 8.41
N LYS A 173 -7.13 -9.00 9.43
CA LYS A 173 -6.37 -10.15 9.94
C LYS A 173 -6.01 -11.17 8.86
N ASP A 174 -6.94 -11.50 7.98
CA ASP A 174 -6.75 -12.43 6.87
C ASP A 174 -5.71 -11.93 5.86
N LEU A 175 -5.64 -10.62 5.61
CA LEU A 175 -4.66 -10.00 4.72
C LEU A 175 -3.25 -10.04 5.35
N VAL A 176 -3.16 -9.78 6.65
CA VAL A 176 -1.88 -9.88 7.37
C VAL A 176 -1.41 -11.35 7.43
N ASP A 177 -2.30 -12.29 7.74
CA ASP A 177 -1.97 -13.71 7.77
C ASP A 177 -1.51 -14.23 6.39
N ALA A 178 -2.03 -13.66 5.29
CA ALA A 178 -1.62 -14.02 3.92
C ALA A 178 -0.16 -13.68 3.61
N THR A 179 0.45 -12.74 4.32
CA THR A 179 1.88 -12.41 4.13
C THR A 179 2.81 -13.50 4.66
N ALA A 180 2.35 -14.33 5.59
CA ALA A 180 3.17 -15.38 6.20
C ALA A 180 3.58 -16.48 5.20
N GLY A 181 2.75 -16.75 4.19
CA GLY A 181 3.05 -17.75 3.17
C GLY A 181 4.34 -17.47 2.40
N PRO A 182 4.48 -16.29 1.76
CA PRO A 182 5.69 -15.90 1.05
C PRO A 182 6.94 -15.77 1.93
N VAL A 183 6.80 -15.51 3.23
CA VAL A 183 7.93 -15.35 4.18
C VAL A 183 8.53 -16.68 4.61
N ASN A 184 7.72 -17.75 4.68
CA ASN A 184 8.15 -19.09 5.12
C ASN A 184 8.71 -19.92 3.97
#